data_502d5127538d255e5c8d0d12c3f5cf32
#
_entry.id   502d5127538d255e5c8d0d12c3f5cf32
#
_cell.length_a   1.000
_cell.length_b   1.000
_cell.length_c   1.000
_cell.angle_alpha   90.00
_cell.angle_beta   90.00
_cell.angle_gamma   90.00
#
_symmetry.space_group_name_H-M   'P 1'
#
loop_
_entity.id
_entity.type
_entity.pdbx_description
1 polymer ?
#
loop_
_entity_poly.entity_id
_entity_poly.type
_entity_poly.pdbx_seq_one_letter_code
_entity_poly.pdbx_strand_id
1 'polypeptide(L)'
;PAPAAAPAPAQPFETDIPHSAEKLSNMRKTIARRLTQSKQEVPHIYLTVDVQLDKLLRLRGELNAALEPQGVKLSVNDLLIKALAKALIQVPKCNVSFAGDQLISYERADISVAVSVPAGLITPIIVGADDKSVSKISTEMKELAGRAKEGKLQPHEYQGGTASLSNMGMFGIKQFEAVINPPQGMIMAIGAGEK
;
A
#
# COMPACT_ATOMS: atom_id res chain seq x y z
N PRO A 1 -22.07 20.11 17.07
CA PRO A 1 -22.39 19.25 15.94
C PRO A 1 -23.03 17.97 16.45
N ALA A 2 -24.26 17.64 15.96
CA ALA A 2 -24.93 16.41 16.35
C ALA A 2 -24.10 15.18 15.90
N PRO A 3 -24.08 14.08 16.68
CA PRO A 3 -23.40 12.88 16.27
C PRO A 3 -24.02 12.36 14.96
N ALA A 4 -23.15 12.00 14.00
CA ALA A 4 -23.58 11.40 12.74
C ALA A 4 -24.46 10.18 13.04
N ALA A 5 -25.66 10.14 12.46
CA ALA A 5 -26.57 9.03 12.63
C ALA A 5 -25.90 7.71 12.24
N ALA A 6 -26.05 6.68 13.09
CA ALA A 6 -25.59 5.35 12.76
C ALA A 6 -26.15 4.92 11.40
N PRO A 7 -25.35 4.28 10.54
CA PRO A 7 -25.84 3.83 9.24
C PRO A 7 -27.04 2.88 9.45
N ALA A 8 -28.12 3.15 8.70
CA ALA A 8 -29.29 2.31 8.72
C ALA A 8 -28.91 0.86 8.43
N PRO A 9 -29.54 -0.14 9.06
CA PRO A 9 -29.30 -1.55 8.78
C PRO A 9 -29.53 -1.78 7.27
N ALA A 10 -28.57 -2.45 6.63
CA ALA A 10 -28.69 -2.81 5.23
C ALA A 10 -29.97 -3.60 5.01
N GLN A 11 -30.82 -3.16 4.08
CA GLN A 11 -32.01 -3.90 3.70
C GLN A 11 -31.60 -5.30 3.17
N PRO A 12 -32.37 -6.35 3.46
CA PRO A 12 -32.11 -7.67 2.89
C PRO A 12 -32.06 -7.56 1.37
N PHE A 13 -31.04 -8.13 0.75
CA PHE A 13 -30.97 -8.23 -0.70
C PHE A 13 -31.89 -9.38 -1.15
N GLU A 14 -32.97 -9.05 -1.84
CA GLU A 14 -33.93 -10.01 -2.38
C GLU A 14 -33.71 -10.15 -3.89
N THR A 15 -33.68 -11.39 -4.41
CA THR A 15 -33.56 -11.70 -5.83
C THR A 15 -34.11 -13.05 -6.14
N ASP A 16 -34.80 -13.17 -7.29
CA ASP A 16 -35.32 -14.44 -7.82
C ASP A 16 -34.27 -15.24 -8.62
N ILE A 17 -33.07 -14.63 -8.83
CA ILE A 17 -31.97 -15.31 -9.52
C ILE A 17 -31.37 -16.40 -8.61
N PRO A 18 -31.20 -17.64 -9.08
CA PRO A 18 -30.51 -18.67 -8.31
C PRO A 18 -29.16 -18.20 -7.81
N HIS A 19 -28.95 -18.19 -6.51
CA HIS A 19 -27.74 -17.65 -5.89
C HIS A 19 -27.35 -18.45 -4.64
N SER A 20 -26.11 -18.25 -4.20
CA SER A 20 -25.63 -18.69 -2.90
C SER A 20 -25.21 -17.46 -2.09
N ALA A 21 -25.56 -17.43 -0.80
CA ALA A 21 -25.14 -16.38 0.12
C ALA A 21 -24.04 -16.90 1.06
N GLU A 22 -22.93 -16.19 1.14
CA GLU A 22 -21.82 -16.53 2.03
C GLU A 22 -21.61 -15.42 3.06
N LYS A 23 -21.39 -15.80 4.32
CA LYS A 23 -21.09 -14.86 5.39
C LYS A 23 -19.68 -14.32 5.25
N LEU A 24 -19.55 -13.01 5.09
CA LEU A 24 -18.22 -12.35 5.02
C LEU A 24 -17.41 -12.54 6.30
N SER A 25 -16.10 -12.79 6.13
CA SER A 25 -15.15 -12.78 7.23
C SER A 25 -15.03 -11.38 7.85
N ASN A 26 -14.55 -11.29 9.10
CA ASN A 26 -14.33 -10.00 9.76
C ASN A 26 -13.33 -9.12 9.00
N MET A 27 -12.31 -9.71 8.38
CA MET A 27 -11.36 -8.98 7.53
C MET A 27 -12.07 -8.35 6.32
N ARG A 28 -12.88 -9.10 5.57
CA ARG A 28 -13.64 -8.60 4.42
C ARG A 28 -14.62 -7.49 4.80
N LYS A 29 -15.30 -7.62 5.95
CA LYS A 29 -16.17 -6.56 6.48
C LYS A 29 -15.40 -5.29 6.81
N THR A 30 -14.21 -5.42 7.43
CA THR A 30 -13.34 -4.30 7.76
C THR A 30 -12.81 -3.62 6.50
N ILE A 31 -12.37 -4.37 5.49
CA ILE A 31 -11.94 -3.84 4.19
C ILE A 31 -13.07 -3.05 3.54
N ALA A 32 -14.26 -3.65 3.41
CA ALA A 32 -15.41 -2.99 2.80
C ALA A 32 -15.72 -1.65 3.50
N ARG A 33 -15.82 -1.64 4.82
CA ARG A 33 -16.09 -0.43 5.61
C ARG A 33 -15.00 0.63 5.38
N ARG A 34 -13.71 0.26 5.49
CA ARG A 34 -12.59 1.22 5.36
C ARG A 34 -12.48 1.80 3.96
N LEU A 35 -12.65 0.99 2.91
CA LEU A 35 -12.57 1.47 1.54
C LEU A 35 -13.78 2.36 1.19
N THR A 36 -14.98 2.00 1.65
CA THR A 36 -16.17 2.85 1.50
C THR A 36 -15.97 4.19 2.19
N GLN A 37 -15.52 4.19 3.43
CA GLN A 37 -15.23 5.41 4.19
C GLN A 37 -14.19 6.28 3.46
N SER A 38 -13.08 5.69 3.02
CA SER A 38 -12.05 6.42 2.28
C SER A 38 -12.59 7.08 1.02
N LYS A 39 -13.39 6.36 0.22
CA LYS A 39 -13.97 6.91 -1.02
C LYS A 39 -15.02 7.99 -0.76
N GLN A 40 -15.70 7.97 0.38
CA GLN A 40 -16.70 8.97 0.76
C GLN A 40 -16.08 10.23 1.38
N GLU A 41 -15.04 10.07 2.19
CA GLU A 41 -14.47 11.16 3.01
C GLU A 41 -13.22 11.79 2.39
N VAL A 42 -12.47 11.06 1.54
CA VAL A 42 -11.22 11.54 0.94
C VAL A 42 -11.44 11.91 -0.52
N PRO A 43 -11.33 13.20 -0.91
CA PRO A 43 -11.43 13.62 -2.30
C PRO A 43 -10.19 13.20 -3.08
N HIS A 44 -10.26 12.02 -3.71
CA HIS A 44 -9.16 11.47 -4.48
C HIS A 44 -8.95 12.27 -5.79
N ILE A 45 -7.69 12.61 -6.06
CA ILE A 45 -7.23 13.02 -7.40
C ILE A 45 -6.28 11.94 -7.93
N TYR A 46 -6.30 11.73 -9.24
CA TYR A 46 -5.52 10.69 -9.89
C TYR A 46 -4.59 11.33 -10.92
N LEU A 47 -3.30 11.04 -10.80
CA LEU A 47 -2.28 11.50 -11.73
C LEU A 47 -1.53 10.29 -12.26
N THR A 48 -1.43 10.17 -13.58
CA THR A 48 -0.69 9.09 -14.23
C THR A 48 0.48 9.65 -14.99
N VAL A 49 1.65 9.05 -14.79
CA VAL A 49 2.88 9.40 -15.51
C VAL A 49 3.60 8.13 -15.95
N ASP A 50 4.21 8.17 -17.12
CA ASP A 50 5.11 7.14 -17.59
C ASP A 50 6.54 7.43 -17.10
N VAL A 51 7.21 6.40 -16.58
CA VAL A 51 8.56 6.50 -16.03
C VAL A 51 9.49 5.52 -16.74
N GLN A 52 10.61 6.01 -17.28
CA GLN A 52 11.64 5.17 -17.87
C GLN A 52 12.41 4.41 -16.78
N LEU A 53 12.31 3.09 -16.78
CA LEU A 53 12.90 2.22 -15.75
C LEU A 53 14.21 1.55 -16.18
N ASP A 54 14.71 1.73 -17.41
CA ASP A 54 15.88 1.02 -17.94
C ASP A 54 17.11 1.16 -17.04
N LYS A 55 17.40 2.39 -16.56
CA LYS A 55 18.52 2.65 -15.67
C LYS A 55 18.33 1.97 -14.30
N LEU A 56 17.10 1.99 -13.77
CA LEU A 56 16.77 1.35 -12.50
C LEU A 56 16.88 -0.18 -12.61
N LEU A 57 16.42 -0.77 -13.71
CA LEU A 57 16.51 -2.20 -13.95
C LEU A 57 17.97 -2.66 -14.12
N ARG A 58 18.81 -1.86 -14.79
CA ARG A 58 20.27 -2.12 -14.90
C ARG A 58 20.92 -2.06 -13.52
N LEU A 59 20.69 -0.98 -12.76
CA LEU A 59 21.19 -0.84 -11.40
C LEU A 59 20.78 -2.02 -10.51
N ARG A 60 19.52 -2.45 -10.61
CA ARG A 60 19.06 -3.64 -9.87
C ARG A 60 19.87 -4.89 -10.23
N GLY A 61 20.19 -5.08 -11.53
CA GLY A 61 21.03 -6.19 -11.99
C GLY A 61 22.41 -6.17 -11.36
N GLU A 62 23.07 -5.01 -11.37
CA GLU A 62 24.40 -4.80 -10.78
C GLU A 62 24.39 -5.03 -9.26
N LEU A 63 23.42 -4.46 -8.57
CA LEU A 63 23.25 -4.65 -7.12
C LEU A 63 22.96 -6.12 -6.76
N ASN A 64 22.14 -6.81 -7.53
CA ASN A 64 21.84 -8.22 -7.29
C ASN A 64 23.08 -9.11 -7.46
N ALA A 65 23.92 -8.83 -8.46
CA ALA A 65 25.18 -9.54 -8.61
C ALA A 65 26.12 -9.31 -7.40
N ALA A 66 26.21 -8.07 -6.92
CA ALA A 66 27.04 -7.73 -5.75
C ALA A 66 26.49 -8.30 -4.43
N LEU A 67 25.18 -8.48 -4.30
CA LEU A 67 24.52 -8.98 -3.09
C LEU A 67 24.32 -10.50 -3.08
N GLU A 68 24.61 -11.19 -4.18
CA GLU A 68 24.47 -12.65 -4.29
C GLU A 68 25.19 -13.41 -3.17
N PRO A 69 26.46 -13.08 -2.79
CA PRO A 69 27.16 -13.76 -1.70
C PRO A 69 26.47 -13.60 -0.34
N GLN A 70 25.63 -12.57 -0.18
CA GLN A 70 24.87 -12.30 1.05
C GLN A 70 23.47 -12.96 1.03
N GLY A 71 23.10 -13.65 -0.06
CA GLY A 71 21.78 -14.27 -0.23
C GLY A 71 20.64 -13.25 -0.39
N VAL A 72 20.95 -11.99 -0.68
CA VAL A 72 19.95 -10.92 -0.86
C VAL A 72 19.67 -10.73 -2.34
N LYS A 73 18.39 -10.79 -2.72
CA LYS A 73 17.92 -10.53 -4.08
C LYS A 73 16.86 -9.44 -4.05
N LEU A 74 17.20 -8.30 -4.65
CA LEU A 74 16.33 -7.13 -4.74
C LEU A 74 15.25 -7.32 -5.79
N SER A 75 14.03 -6.96 -5.45
CA SER A 75 12.91 -6.80 -6.38
C SER A 75 12.84 -5.36 -6.92
N VAL A 76 12.06 -5.15 -7.97
CA VAL A 76 11.74 -3.79 -8.44
C VAL A 76 10.98 -3.02 -7.35
N ASN A 77 10.10 -3.70 -6.63
CA ASN A 77 9.34 -3.10 -5.53
C ASN A 77 10.24 -2.53 -4.43
N ASP A 78 11.32 -3.20 -4.05
CA ASP A 78 12.24 -2.73 -3.02
C ASP A 78 12.87 -1.39 -3.40
N LEU A 79 13.23 -1.24 -4.68
CA LEU A 79 13.76 0.01 -5.24
C LEU A 79 12.69 1.10 -5.29
N LEU A 80 11.44 0.76 -5.64
CA LEU A 80 10.34 1.71 -5.69
C LEU A 80 9.90 2.17 -4.30
N ILE A 81 9.93 1.29 -3.29
CA ILE A 81 9.73 1.66 -1.89
C ILE A 81 10.76 2.71 -1.47
N LYS A 82 12.04 2.46 -1.77
CA LYS A 82 13.13 3.40 -1.48
C LYS A 82 12.96 4.73 -2.22
N ALA A 83 12.61 4.68 -3.50
CA ALA A 83 12.40 5.88 -4.32
C ALA A 83 11.24 6.73 -3.78
N LEU A 84 10.10 6.10 -3.47
CA LEU A 84 8.95 6.78 -2.87
C LEU A 84 9.32 7.43 -1.54
N ALA A 85 9.99 6.69 -0.65
CA ALA A 85 10.41 7.22 0.64
C ALA A 85 11.34 8.43 0.50
N LYS A 86 12.34 8.37 -0.40
CA LYS A 86 13.21 9.52 -0.68
C LYS A 86 12.47 10.71 -1.29
N ALA A 87 11.53 10.47 -2.19
CA ALA A 87 10.70 11.52 -2.78
C ALA A 87 9.85 12.25 -1.73
N LEU A 88 9.27 11.51 -0.78
CA LEU A 88 8.47 12.09 0.30
C LEU A 88 9.28 13.00 1.22
N ILE A 89 10.53 12.64 1.50
CA ILE A 89 11.44 13.51 2.27
C ILE A 89 11.85 14.75 1.46
N GLN A 90 12.03 14.61 0.15
CA GLN A 90 12.36 15.77 -0.73
C GLN A 90 11.14 16.70 -0.93
N VAL A 91 9.94 16.16 -0.84
CA VAL A 91 8.68 16.90 -1.02
C VAL A 91 7.79 16.73 0.22
N PRO A 92 8.13 17.36 1.36
CA PRO A 92 7.44 17.13 2.64
C PRO A 92 5.93 17.40 2.60
N LYS A 93 5.49 18.27 1.70
CA LYS A 93 4.05 18.57 1.48
C LYS A 93 3.24 17.37 1.00
N CYS A 94 3.89 16.32 0.49
CA CYS A 94 3.26 15.06 0.10
C CYS A 94 3.34 13.98 1.20
N ASN A 95 4.14 14.20 2.26
CA ASN A 95 4.31 13.28 3.37
C ASN A 95 3.47 13.73 4.57
N VAL A 96 2.16 13.75 4.39
CA VAL A 96 1.22 14.39 5.32
C VAL A 96 -0.02 13.54 5.57
N SER A 97 -0.70 13.84 6.69
CA SER A 97 -2.06 13.37 6.99
C SER A 97 -2.97 14.53 7.33
N PHE A 98 -4.20 14.46 6.85
CA PHE A 98 -5.26 15.41 7.23
C PHE A 98 -5.90 14.97 8.56
N ALA A 99 -5.92 15.85 9.55
CA ALA A 99 -6.46 15.58 10.88
C ALA A 99 -7.48 16.68 11.26
N GLY A 100 -8.56 16.79 10.50
CA GLY A 100 -9.63 17.75 10.74
C GLY A 100 -9.21 19.21 10.46
N ASP A 101 -8.78 19.92 11.46
CA ASP A 101 -8.29 21.30 11.36
C ASP A 101 -6.76 21.42 11.29
N GLN A 102 -6.06 20.29 11.29
CA GLN A 102 -4.59 20.23 11.28
C GLN A 102 -4.08 19.41 10.09
N LEU A 103 -2.93 19.81 9.56
CA LEU A 103 -2.13 19.04 8.63
C LEU A 103 -0.93 18.48 9.38
N ILE A 104 -0.89 17.17 9.54
CA ILE A 104 0.25 16.49 10.17
C ILE A 104 1.31 16.25 9.10
N SER A 105 2.51 16.79 9.29
CA SER A 105 3.66 16.56 8.43
C SER A 105 4.64 15.60 9.10
N TYR A 106 5.08 14.59 8.36
CA TYR A 106 5.98 13.56 8.88
C TYR A 106 7.43 13.85 8.50
N GLU A 107 8.35 13.64 9.45
CA GLU A 107 9.79 13.86 9.27
C GLU A 107 10.52 12.62 8.72
N ARG A 108 9.86 11.47 8.68
CA ARG A 108 10.34 10.22 8.07
C ARG A 108 9.27 9.61 7.18
N ALA A 109 9.67 8.69 6.31
CA ALA A 109 8.75 7.99 5.41
C ALA A 109 8.56 6.52 5.84
N ASP A 110 7.36 6.21 6.33
CA ASP A 110 6.92 4.87 6.70
C ASP A 110 6.00 4.34 5.58
N ILE A 111 6.51 3.44 4.76
CA ILE A 111 5.81 3.00 3.54
C ILE A 111 5.03 1.71 3.78
N SER A 112 3.71 1.81 3.65
CA SER A 112 2.80 0.65 3.66
C SER A 112 2.79 -0.01 2.27
N VAL A 113 2.97 -1.33 2.21
CA VAL A 113 3.03 -2.06 0.93
C VAL A 113 1.88 -3.05 0.85
N ALA A 114 1.07 -2.94 -0.19
CA ALA A 114 -0.06 -3.85 -0.40
C ALA A 114 0.39 -5.29 -0.68
N VAL A 115 0.01 -6.22 0.18
CA VAL A 115 0.30 -7.65 0.07
C VAL A 115 -1.00 -8.45 0.02
N SER A 116 -1.17 -9.23 -1.04
CA SER A 116 -2.29 -10.17 -1.16
C SER A 116 -2.09 -11.36 -0.23
N VAL A 117 -3.14 -11.68 0.52
CA VAL A 117 -3.19 -12.84 1.42
C VAL A 117 -4.50 -13.63 1.16
N PRO A 118 -4.59 -14.91 1.56
CA PRO A 118 -5.80 -15.72 1.28
C PRO A 118 -7.11 -15.08 1.77
N ALA A 119 -7.06 -14.35 2.89
CA ALA A 119 -8.23 -13.68 3.47
C ALA A 119 -8.57 -12.32 2.83
N GLY A 120 -7.70 -11.77 1.97
CA GLY A 120 -7.87 -10.46 1.34
C GLY A 120 -6.56 -9.74 1.06
N LEU A 121 -6.42 -8.52 1.56
CA LEU A 121 -5.24 -7.67 1.39
C LEU A 121 -4.84 -7.07 2.74
N ILE A 122 -3.54 -7.02 3.01
CA ILE A 122 -2.96 -6.35 4.18
C ILE A 122 -1.78 -5.49 3.74
N THR A 123 -1.46 -4.47 4.50
CA THR A 123 -0.47 -3.45 4.14
C THR A 123 0.64 -3.34 5.20
N PRO A 124 1.56 -4.32 5.28
CA PRO A 124 2.73 -4.20 6.18
C PRO A 124 3.53 -2.93 5.88
N ILE A 125 4.17 -2.39 6.92
CA ILE A 125 4.81 -1.08 6.91
C ILE A 125 6.33 -1.25 7.01
N ILE A 126 7.07 -0.68 6.06
CA ILE A 126 8.51 -0.47 6.18
C ILE A 126 8.74 0.87 6.86
N VAL A 127 9.02 0.83 8.15
CA VAL A 127 9.25 2.03 8.98
C VAL A 127 10.59 2.66 8.64
N GLY A 128 10.65 3.99 8.46
CA GLY A 128 11.89 4.71 8.15
C GLY A 128 12.55 4.24 6.85
N ALA A 129 11.77 3.99 5.81
CA ALA A 129 12.26 3.49 4.52
C ALA A 129 13.24 4.47 3.84
N ASP A 130 13.15 5.76 4.15
CA ASP A 130 14.05 6.81 3.66
C ASP A 130 15.50 6.64 4.15
N ASP A 131 15.71 6.12 5.36
CA ASP A 131 17.05 5.89 5.92
C ASP A 131 17.60 4.48 5.67
N LYS A 132 16.74 3.50 5.46
CA LYS A 132 17.16 2.11 5.25
C LYS A 132 17.86 1.89 3.92
N SER A 133 18.86 1.01 3.89
CA SER A 133 19.42 0.50 2.64
C SER A 133 18.38 -0.32 1.88
N VAL A 134 18.51 -0.43 0.55
CA VAL A 134 17.58 -1.23 -0.26
C VAL A 134 17.64 -2.71 0.12
N SER A 135 18.82 -3.23 0.50
CA SER A 135 18.98 -4.59 1.01
C SER A 135 18.21 -4.83 2.30
N LYS A 136 18.21 -3.85 3.22
CA LYS A 136 17.43 -3.92 4.46
C LYS A 136 15.92 -3.90 4.16
N ILE A 137 15.47 -3.00 3.28
CA ILE A 137 14.07 -2.95 2.81
C ILE A 137 13.66 -4.30 2.23
N SER A 138 14.49 -4.89 1.35
CA SER A 138 14.20 -6.19 0.73
C SER A 138 14.05 -7.31 1.77
N THR A 139 14.94 -7.37 2.76
CA THR A 139 14.89 -8.38 3.81
C THR A 139 13.65 -8.23 4.69
N GLU A 140 13.37 -7.01 5.17
CA GLU A 140 12.19 -6.73 5.98
C GLU A 140 10.90 -7.00 5.21
N MET A 141 10.83 -6.59 3.94
CA MET A 141 9.64 -6.79 3.12
C MET A 141 9.32 -8.28 2.92
N LYS A 142 10.34 -9.11 2.69
CA LYS A 142 10.19 -10.57 2.58
C LYS A 142 9.68 -11.18 3.88
N GLU A 143 10.26 -10.78 5.00
CA GLU A 143 9.84 -11.26 6.33
C GLU A 143 8.39 -10.87 6.62
N LEU A 144 8.07 -9.58 6.48
CA LEU A 144 6.72 -9.06 6.70
C LEU A 144 5.69 -9.72 5.79
N ALA A 145 6.00 -9.89 4.49
CA ALA A 145 5.12 -10.55 3.54
C ALA A 145 4.92 -12.05 3.87
N GLY A 146 5.95 -12.72 4.35
CA GLY A 146 5.85 -14.11 4.85
C GLY A 146 4.88 -14.20 6.03
N ARG A 147 5.09 -13.40 7.08
CA ARG A 147 4.22 -13.37 8.26
C ARG A 147 2.80 -12.88 7.94
N ALA A 148 2.65 -11.99 6.96
CA ALA A 148 1.34 -11.56 6.48
C ALA A 148 0.53 -12.73 5.93
N LYS A 149 1.13 -13.57 5.09
CA LYS A 149 0.48 -14.76 4.50
C LYS A 149 0.09 -15.80 5.55
N GLU A 150 0.86 -15.88 6.64
CA GLU A 150 0.61 -16.76 7.77
C GLU A 150 -0.38 -16.16 8.80
N GLY A 151 -0.81 -14.90 8.61
CA GLY A 151 -1.68 -14.19 9.55
C GLY A 151 -1.01 -13.84 10.88
N LYS A 152 0.32 -13.69 10.89
CA LYS A 152 1.13 -13.48 12.11
C LYS A 152 1.59 -12.03 12.31
N LEU A 153 1.15 -11.08 11.47
CA LEU A 153 1.48 -9.68 11.66
C LEU A 153 0.79 -9.11 12.91
N GLN A 154 1.53 -8.28 13.64
CA GLN A 154 0.98 -7.53 14.76
C GLN A 154 0.31 -6.22 14.26
N PRO A 155 -0.70 -5.69 14.98
CA PRO A 155 -1.42 -4.49 14.56
C PRO A 155 -0.52 -3.29 14.20
N HIS A 156 0.54 -3.05 14.99
CA HIS A 156 1.47 -1.94 14.73
C HIS A 156 2.30 -2.10 13.44
N GLU A 157 2.35 -3.30 12.87
CA GLU A 157 3.11 -3.58 11.65
C GLU A 157 2.31 -3.29 10.36
N TYR A 158 0.98 -3.06 10.48
CA TYR A 158 0.13 -2.75 9.33
C TYR A 158 -0.87 -1.61 9.57
N GLN A 159 -0.88 -1.02 10.77
CA GLN A 159 -1.70 0.15 11.08
C GLN A 159 -0.81 1.38 11.17
N GLY A 160 -1.12 2.40 10.40
CA GLY A 160 -0.32 3.63 10.31
C GLY A 160 0.37 3.78 8.96
N GLY A 161 1.66 4.15 8.99
CA GLY A 161 2.41 4.51 7.79
C GLY A 161 2.09 5.92 7.32
N THR A 162 2.96 6.48 6.48
CA THR A 162 2.81 7.85 5.96
C THR A 162 2.31 7.88 4.52
N ALA A 163 2.60 6.83 3.76
CA ALA A 163 2.13 6.64 2.40
C ALA A 163 2.03 5.15 2.08
N SER A 164 1.29 4.80 1.02
CA SER A 164 1.15 3.43 0.54
C SER A 164 1.73 3.22 -0.85
N LEU A 165 2.11 1.96 -1.12
CA LEU A 165 2.51 1.47 -2.43
C LEU A 165 1.70 0.22 -2.79
N SER A 166 1.07 0.21 -3.97
CA SER A 166 0.35 -0.94 -4.52
C SER A 166 0.88 -1.25 -5.92
N ASN A 167 1.33 -2.47 -6.15
CA ASN A 167 1.86 -2.89 -7.43
C ASN A 167 1.02 -4.04 -8.01
N MET A 168 0.44 -3.82 -9.20
CA MET A 168 -0.32 -4.80 -9.96
C MET A 168 0.31 -5.13 -11.32
N GLY A 169 1.54 -4.67 -11.54
CA GLY A 169 2.27 -4.93 -12.78
C GLY A 169 2.48 -6.41 -13.08
N MET A 170 2.65 -7.24 -12.04
CA MET A 170 2.78 -8.69 -12.19
C MET A 170 1.52 -9.38 -12.75
N PHE A 171 0.38 -8.72 -12.69
CA PHE A 171 -0.89 -9.21 -13.25
C PHE A 171 -1.17 -8.66 -14.66
N GLY A 172 -0.23 -7.93 -15.25
CA GLY A 172 -0.39 -7.32 -16.57
C GLY A 172 -1.34 -6.11 -16.57
N ILE A 173 -1.68 -5.57 -15.40
CA ILE A 173 -2.54 -4.39 -15.29
C ILE A 173 -1.72 -3.16 -15.67
N LYS A 174 -2.12 -2.49 -16.75
CA LYS A 174 -1.44 -1.30 -17.26
C LYS A 174 -1.59 -0.11 -16.31
N GLN A 175 -2.79 0.17 -15.87
CA GLN A 175 -3.15 1.28 -15.01
C GLN A 175 -4.32 0.90 -14.11
N PHE A 176 -4.32 1.38 -12.88
CA PHE A 176 -5.44 1.24 -11.96
C PHE A 176 -5.45 2.41 -10.96
N GLU A 177 -6.62 2.67 -10.42
CA GLU A 177 -6.84 3.70 -9.42
C GLU A 177 -6.89 3.08 -8.04
N ALA A 178 -5.82 3.28 -7.27
CA ALA A 178 -5.77 2.78 -5.90
C ALA A 178 -6.56 3.67 -4.95
N VAL A 179 -7.10 3.08 -3.89
CA VAL A 179 -7.82 3.80 -2.84
C VAL A 179 -6.85 4.17 -1.74
N ILE A 180 -6.81 5.46 -1.36
CA ILE A 180 -6.00 5.96 -0.25
C ILE A 180 -6.41 5.24 1.04
N ASN A 181 -5.44 4.86 1.86
CA ASN A 181 -5.66 4.23 3.16
C ASN A 181 -5.50 5.28 4.27
N PRO A 182 -6.58 5.91 4.76
CA PRO A 182 -6.47 6.91 5.81
C PRO A 182 -5.79 6.36 7.07
N PRO A 183 -4.98 7.18 7.77
CA PRO A 183 -4.82 8.64 7.64
C PRO A 183 -3.81 9.10 6.58
N GLN A 184 -3.23 8.21 5.79
CA GLN A 184 -2.24 8.55 4.76
C GLN A 184 -2.82 9.50 3.71
N GLY A 185 -2.00 10.44 3.22
CA GLY A 185 -2.41 11.43 2.21
C GLY A 185 -2.22 10.97 0.77
N MET A 186 -1.53 9.85 0.52
CA MET A 186 -1.28 9.34 -0.83
C MET A 186 -1.06 7.83 -0.91
N ILE A 187 -1.26 7.30 -2.11
CA ILE A 187 -0.88 5.95 -2.49
C ILE A 187 -0.27 5.97 -3.90
N MET A 188 0.85 5.27 -4.09
CA MET A 188 1.47 5.05 -5.39
C MET A 188 0.98 3.74 -5.99
N ALA A 189 0.23 3.82 -7.09
CA ALA A 189 -0.22 2.68 -7.88
C ALA A 189 0.79 2.39 -9.01
N ILE A 190 1.24 1.14 -9.14
CA ILE A 190 2.26 0.74 -10.12
C ILE A 190 1.65 -0.28 -11.06
N GLY A 191 1.59 0.09 -12.34
CA GLY A 191 1.17 -0.78 -13.42
C GLY A 191 2.29 -1.62 -14.01
N ALA A 192 1.97 -2.40 -15.04
CA ALA A 192 2.91 -3.21 -15.78
C ALA A 192 3.88 -2.32 -16.58
N GLY A 193 5.16 -2.68 -16.57
CA GLY A 193 6.13 -2.08 -17.47
C GLY A 193 5.87 -2.50 -18.91
N GLU A 194 5.91 -1.54 -19.83
CA GLU A 194 5.90 -1.77 -21.28
C GLU A 194 7.35 -1.79 -21.81
N LYS A 195 7.61 -2.52 -22.90
CA LYS A 195 8.91 -2.56 -23.60
C LYS A 195 8.93 -1.53 -24.72
#